data_bc6684ddd4c1b53380920a5e99b2babe
#
_entry.id   bc6684ddd4c1b53380920a5e99b2babe
#
_cell.length_a   1.000
_cell.length_b   1.000
_cell.length_c   1.000
_cell.angle_alpha   90.00
_cell.angle_beta   90.00
_cell.angle_gamma   90.00
#
_symmetry.space_group_name_H-M   'P 1'
#
loop_
_entity.id
_entity.type
_entity.pdbx_description
1 polymer ?
#
loop_
_entity_poly.entity_id
_entity_poly.type
_entity_poly.pdbx_seq_one_letter_code
_entity_poly.pdbx_strand_id
1 'polypeptide(L)'
;MASGPNLLMNMFGRPRGIIGRLGGVIMARMNADCGVWVAGLLEVTPDDAVLEIGFGPGVIIQCLSKLASAGHVAGIDPSPEMVEQARARNAIAIKDGRVDLRRGSAESLPFADDTFDKALAINSMQGWPDAAAGLRAIQRVMRPGGRIALGFTRYSGQLNQGLEQALIAAGFADAQVKDRATDFCALAVKQMET
;
A
#
# COMPACT_ATOMS: atom_id res chain seq x y z
N MET A 1 28.20 2.86 24.71
CA MET A 1 27.37 1.69 24.32
C MET A 1 26.15 2.23 23.56
N ALA A 2 26.26 2.26 22.24
CA ALA A 2 25.21 2.76 21.35
C ALA A 2 24.74 1.60 20.46
N SER A 3 23.74 0.88 20.92
CA SER A 3 23.16 -0.25 20.18
C SER A 3 21.65 -0.22 20.34
N GLY A 4 20.93 0.52 19.50
CA GLY A 4 19.49 0.54 19.56
C GLY A 4 18.72 0.92 18.29
N PRO A 5 19.12 1.90 17.49
CA PRO A 5 18.31 2.31 16.34
C PRO A 5 18.44 1.41 15.10
N ASN A 6 19.61 0.76 14.90
CA ASN A 6 19.92 0.09 13.62
C ASN A 6 19.23 -1.26 13.43
N LEU A 7 18.93 -2.02 14.50
CA LEU A 7 18.33 -3.35 14.37
C LEU A 7 16.85 -3.25 13.97
N LEU A 8 16.09 -2.37 14.59
CA LEU A 8 14.68 -2.10 14.27
C LEU A 8 14.54 -1.49 12.88
N MET A 9 15.39 -0.53 12.49
CA MET A 9 15.41 0.02 11.14
C MET A 9 15.74 -1.04 10.07
N ASN A 10 16.66 -1.96 10.36
CA ASN A 10 16.99 -3.06 9.44
C ASN A 10 15.90 -4.15 9.37
N MET A 11 15.12 -4.33 10.42
CA MET A 11 13.98 -5.26 10.44
C MET A 11 12.72 -4.66 9.79
N PHE A 12 12.45 -3.37 9.98
CA PHE A 12 11.17 -2.75 9.64
C PHE A 12 11.26 -1.61 8.61
N GLY A 13 12.43 -0.95 8.45
CA GLY A 13 12.58 0.17 7.52
C GLY A 13 13.11 -0.22 6.14
N ARG A 14 14.11 -1.11 6.07
CA ARG A 14 14.71 -1.64 4.82
C ARG A 14 15.20 -3.06 5.05
N PRO A 15 14.31 -4.04 5.11
CA PRO A 15 14.67 -5.43 5.41
C PRO A 15 15.61 -6.00 4.34
N ARG A 16 16.76 -6.59 4.76
CA ARG A 16 17.74 -7.25 3.89
C ARG A 16 18.17 -8.59 4.46
N GLY A 17 18.43 -9.57 3.59
CA GLY A 17 18.93 -10.90 3.96
C GLY A 17 17.98 -11.73 4.83
N ILE A 18 18.53 -12.65 5.65
CA ILE A 18 17.75 -13.57 6.52
C ILE A 18 16.92 -12.78 7.56
N ILE A 19 17.48 -11.72 8.13
CA ILE A 19 16.78 -10.86 9.09
C ILE A 19 15.59 -10.16 8.42
N GLY A 20 15.74 -9.74 7.16
CA GLY A 20 14.65 -9.18 6.37
C GLY A 20 13.52 -10.17 6.08
N ARG A 21 13.86 -11.45 5.85
CA ARG A 21 12.86 -12.52 5.67
C ARG A 21 12.05 -12.75 6.94
N LEU A 22 12.70 -12.81 8.09
CA LEU A 22 12.04 -13.00 9.39
C LEU A 22 11.18 -11.77 9.76
N GLY A 23 11.70 -10.57 9.52
CA GLY A 23 10.98 -9.30 9.68
C GLY A 23 9.71 -9.24 8.81
N GLY A 24 9.81 -9.69 7.55
CA GLY A 24 8.66 -9.77 6.64
C GLY A 24 7.53 -10.67 7.14
N VAL A 25 7.82 -11.81 7.75
CA VAL A 25 6.80 -12.71 8.33
C VAL A 25 6.10 -12.07 9.53
N ILE A 26 6.85 -11.38 10.39
CA ILE A 26 6.29 -10.69 11.57
C ILE A 26 5.42 -9.52 11.10
N MET A 27 5.93 -8.69 10.19
CA MET A 27 5.18 -7.56 9.60
C MET A 27 3.90 -8.03 8.91
N ALA A 28 3.96 -9.14 8.18
CA ALA A 28 2.81 -9.73 7.51
C ALA A 28 1.66 -10.03 8.47
N ARG A 29 1.98 -10.58 9.65
CA ARG A 29 0.97 -10.88 10.68
C ARG A 29 0.43 -9.63 11.35
N MET A 30 1.30 -8.68 11.69
CA MET A 30 0.91 -7.43 12.34
C MET A 30 0.03 -6.54 11.45
N ASN A 31 0.25 -6.57 10.14
CA ASN A 31 -0.44 -5.71 9.18
C ASN A 31 -1.67 -6.39 8.55
N ALA A 32 -1.83 -7.72 8.69
CA ALA A 32 -2.89 -8.47 8.01
C ALA A 32 -4.29 -7.98 8.39
N ASP A 33 -4.58 -7.82 9.69
CA ASP A 33 -5.89 -7.38 10.16
C ASP A 33 -6.20 -5.94 9.75
N CYS A 34 -5.22 -5.04 9.84
CA CYS A 34 -5.35 -3.67 9.36
C CYS A 34 -5.59 -3.65 7.84
N GLY A 35 -4.81 -4.43 7.08
CA GLY A 35 -4.94 -4.51 5.63
C GLY A 35 -6.29 -5.04 5.16
N VAL A 36 -6.82 -6.09 5.80
CA VAL A 36 -8.16 -6.62 5.50
C VAL A 36 -9.25 -5.58 5.78
N TRP A 37 -9.15 -4.88 6.91
CA TRP A 37 -10.07 -3.79 7.24
C TRP A 37 -10.01 -2.66 6.21
N VAL A 38 -8.80 -2.21 5.83
CA VAL A 38 -8.59 -1.15 4.84
C VAL A 38 -9.12 -1.57 3.46
N ALA A 39 -8.88 -2.82 3.03
CA ALA A 39 -9.45 -3.36 1.79
C ALA A 39 -10.99 -3.37 1.82
N GLY A 40 -11.60 -3.65 2.99
CA GLY A 40 -13.04 -3.55 3.19
C GLY A 40 -13.56 -2.12 3.05
N LEU A 41 -12.82 -1.11 3.55
CA LEU A 41 -13.19 0.31 3.41
C LEU A 41 -13.10 0.81 1.96
N LEU A 42 -12.25 0.20 1.14
CA LEU A 42 -12.15 0.49 -0.30
C LEU A 42 -13.33 -0.06 -1.11
N GLU A 43 -14.07 -1.02 -0.56
CA GLU A 43 -15.18 -1.67 -1.26
C GLU A 43 -14.73 -2.23 -2.62
N VAL A 44 -13.65 -3.03 -2.60
CA VAL A 44 -13.09 -3.64 -3.81
C VAL A 44 -14.10 -4.57 -4.45
N THR A 45 -14.37 -4.36 -5.74
CA THR A 45 -15.27 -5.19 -6.55
C THR A 45 -14.49 -6.19 -7.41
N PRO A 46 -15.14 -7.25 -7.93
CA PRO A 46 -14.46 -8.26 -8.75
C PRO A 46 -13.72 -7.72 -9.98
N ASP A 47 -14.19 -6.64 -10.57
CA ASP A 47 -13.66 -6.09 -11.83
C ASP A 47 -12.65 -4.96 -11.62
N ASP A 48 -12.38 -4.54 -10.36
CA ASP A 48 -11.49 -3.42 -10.06
C ASP A 48 -10.03 -3.69 -10.48
N ALA A 49 -9.38 -2.65 -10.99
CA ALA A 49 -7.93 -2.55 -11.04
C ALA A 49 -7.42 -1.91 -9.75
N VAL A 50 -6.61 -2.65 -8.98
CA VAL A 50 -6.18 -2.26 -7.62
C VAL A 50 -4.67 -2.12 -7.57
N LEU A 51 -4.17 -1.03 -6.95
CA LEU A 51 -2.75 -0.78 -6.71
C LEU A 51 -2.41 -0.80 -5.22
N GLU A 52 -1.41 -1.59 -4.81
CA GLU A 52 -0.83 -1.54 -3.47
C GLU A 52 0.57 -0.94 -3.49
N ILE A 53 0.82 0.08 -2.63
CA ILE A 53 2.11 0.75 -2.49
C ILE A 53 2.79 0.29 -1.19
N GLY A 54 3.97 -0.34 -1.31
CA GLY A 54 4.67 -0.94 -0.19
C GLY A 54 4.04 -2.26 0.24
N PHE A 55 3.86 -3.17 -0.73
CA PHE A 55 3.15 -4.43 -0.52
C PHE A 55 3.84 -5.42 0.44
N GLY A 56 5.10 -5.16 0.83
CA GLY A 56 5.87 -6.04 1.70
C GLY A 56 5.90 -7.49 1.19
N PRO A 57 5.66 -8.50 2.04
CA PRO A 57 5.68 -9.91 1.63
C PRO A 57 4.41 -10.36 0.87
N GLY A 58 3.55 -9.43 0.43
CA GLY A 58 2.44 -9.67 -0.49
C GLY A 58 1.20 -10.35 0.11
N VAL A 59 0.95 -10.19 1.41
CA VAL A 59 -0.23 -10.78 2.07
C VAL A 59 -1.51 -10.09 1.63
N ILE A 60 -1.49 -8.77 1.54
CA ILE A 60 -2.67 -7.99 1.13
C ILE A 60 -2.88 -8.11 -0.38
N ILE A 61 -1.81 -8.16 -1.20
CA ILE A 61 -1.91 -8.53 -2.62
C ILE A 61 -2.71 -9.83 -2.80
N GLN A 62 -2.43 -10.86 -1.97
CA GLN A 62 -3.15 -12.14 -2.02
C GLN A 62 -4.63 -12.00 -1.65
N CYS A 63 -4.96 -11.13 -0.70
CA CYS A 63 -6.33 -10.81 -0.35
C CYS A 63 -7.04 -10.08 -1.50
N LEU A 64 -6.41 -9.02 -2.02
CA LEU A 64 -6.94 -8.21 -3.13
C LEU A 64 -7.17 -9.02 -4.38
N SER A 65 -6.26 -9.95 -4.74
CA SER A 65 -6.40 -10.81 -5.92
C SER A 65 -7.57 -11.80 -5.84
N LYS A 66 -8.10 -12.05 -4.64
CA LYS A 66 -9.32 -12.83 -4.44
C LYS A 66 -10.57 -11.96 -4.53
N LEU A 67 -10.49 -10.71 -4.07
CA LEU A 67 -11.59 -9.74 -4.15
C LEU A 67 -11.78 -9.27 -5.61
N ALA A 68 -10.72 -8.78 -6.24
CA ALA A 68 -10.69 -8.38 -7.66
C ALA A 68 -10.50 -9.63 -8.55
N SER A 69 -11.44 -10.57 -8.49
CA SER A 69 -11.30 -11.91 -9.08
C SER A 69 -11.35 -11.92 -10.61
N ALA A 70 -12.00 -10.95 -11.24
CA ALA A 70 -12.06 -10.69 -12.68
C ALA A 70 -11.25 -9.45 -13.09
N GLY A 71 -10.75 -8.69 -12.11
CA GLY A 71 -9.95 -7.50 -12.28
C GLY A 71 -8.45 -7.77 -12.29
N HIS A 72 -7.68 -6.76 -11.89
CA HIS A 72 -6.22 -6.83 -11.87
C HIS A 72 -5.66 -6.19 -10.60
N VAL A 73 -4.59 -6.77 -10.02
CA VAL A 73 -3.88 -6.22 -8.87
C VAL A 73 -2.44 -5.95 -9.24
N ALA A 74 -2.01 -4.71 -9.09
CA ALA A 74 -0.60 -4.34 -9.21
C ALA A 74 -0.03 -3.94 -7.85
N GLY A 75 1.29 -4.04 -7.70
CA GLY A 75 1.96 -3.58 -6.50
C GLY A 75 3.37 -3.09 -6.76
N ILE A 76 3.82 -2.17 -5.89
CA ILE A 76 5.17 -1.62 -5.88
C ILE A 76 5.78 -1.75 -4.49
N ASP A 77 7.04 -2.18 -4.42
CA ASP A 77 7.82 -2.21 -3.16
C ASP A 77 9.30 -1.93 -3.46
N PRO A 78 10.01 -1.12 -2.65
CA PRO A 78 11.42 -0.81 -2.89
C PRO A 78 12.38 -1.96 -2.53
N SER A 79 11.97 -2.91 -1.66
CA SER A 79 12.81 -4.01 -1.20
C SER A 79 12.80 -5.19 -2.16
N PRO A 80 13.96 -5.60 -2.72
CA PRO A 80 14.04 -6.79 -3.57
C PRO A 80 13.64 -8.06 -2.83
N GLU A 81 13.91 -8.16 -1.52
CA GLU A 81 13.53 -9.30 -0.68
C GLU A 81 12.01 -9.40 -0.51
N MET A 82 11.33 -8.26 -0.37
CA MET A 82 9.86 -8.23 -0.30
C MET A 82 9.24 -8.61 -1.63
N VAL A 83 9.78 -8.11 -2.73
CA VAL A 83 9.33 -8.47 -4.08
C VAL A 83 9.47 -9.98 -4.32
N GLU A 84 10.60 -10.58 -3.93
CA GLU A 84 10.80 -12.05 -4.05
C GLU A 84 9.76 -12.83 -3.24
N GLN A 85 9.56 -12.47 -1.96
CA GLN A 85 8.59 -13.13 -1.09
C GLN A 85 7.15 -12.98 -1.60
N ALA A 86 6.78 -11.77 -2.03
CA ALA A 86 5.46 -11.50 -2.55
C ALA A 86 5.18 -12.26 -3.85
N ARG A 87 6.16 -12.36 -4.75
CA ARG A 87 6.06 -13.15 -5.98
C ARG A 87 5.90 -14.64 -5.69
N ALA A 88 6.66 -15.18 -4.76
CA ALA A 88 6.51 -16.58 -4.35
C ALA A 88 5.12 -16.86 -3.76
N ARG A 89 4.61 -15.96 -2.90
CA ARG A 89 3.28 -16.05 -2.29
C ARG A 89 2.15 -16.00 -3.31
N ASN A 90 2.28 -15.16 -4.33
CA ASN A 90 1.23 -14.86 -5.30
C ASN A 90 1.48 -15.55 -6.66
N ALA A 91 2.33 -16.56 -6.71
CA ALA A 91 2.82 -17.17 -7.96
C ALA A 91 1.70 -17.63 -8.90
N ILE A 92 0.61 -18.19 -8.38
CA ILE A 92 -0.53 -18.64 -9.19
C ILE A 92 -1.21 -17.43 -9.84
N ALA A 93 -1.56 -16.40 -9.07
CA ALA A 93 -2.24 -15.22 -9.59
C ALA A 93 -1.35 -14.42 -10.58
N ILE A 94 -0.03 -14.44 -10.40
CA ILE A 94 0.94 -13.87 -11.34
C ILE A 94 0.94 -14.68 -12.64
N LYS A 95 1.00 -16.02 -12.56
CA LYS A 95 0.95 -16.90 -13.74
C LYS A 95 -0.34 -16.72 -14.54
N ASP A 96 -1.45 -16.49 -13.84
CA ASP A 96 -2.76 -16.24 -14.45
C ASP A 96 -2.91 -14.83 -15.03
N GLY A 97 -1.89 -13.98 -14.93
CA GLY A 97 -1.88 -12.58 -15.42
C GLY A 97 -2.72 -11.61 -14.57
N ARG A 98 -3.22 -12.03 -13.40
CA ARG A 98 -4.07 -11.20 -12.52
C ARG A 98 -3.29 -10.33 -11.54
N VAL A 99 -2.00 -10.63 -11.32
CA VAL A 99 -1.14 -9.89 -10.38
C VAL A 99 0.16 -9.48 -11.06
N ASP A 100 0.52 -8.19 -10.94
CA ASP A 100 1.79 -7.62 -11.43
C ASP A 100 2.53 -6.96 -10.26
N LEU A 101 3.69 -7.51 -9.86
CA LEU A 101 4.51 -6.99 -8.76
C LEU A 101 5.85 -6.48 -9.28
N ARG A 102 6.11 -5.20 -9.02
CA ARG A 102 7.32 -4.52 -9.47
C ARG A 102 8.13 -3.96 -8.30
N ARG A 103 9.44 -3.91 -8.49
CA ARG A 103 10.31 -3.14 -7.61
C ARG A 103 10.28 -1.67 -8.01
N GLY A 104 10.06 -0.77 -7.05
CA GLY A 104 10.02 0.68 -7.29
C GLY A 104 9.69 1.47 -6.03
N SER A 105 9.48 2.77 -6.19
CA SER A 105 9.10 3.69 -5.12
C SER A 105 7.75 4.35 -5.39
N ALA A 106 7.14 4.88 -4.33
CA ALA A 106 5.86 5.57 -4.42
C ALA A 106 5.92 6.81 -5.33
N GLU A 107 7.05 7.50 -5.34
CA GLU A 107 7.25 8.74 -6.09
C GLU A 107 7.37 8.53 -7.61
N SER A 108 7.64 7.28 -8.05
CA SER A 108 7.85 6.95 -9.46
C SER A 108 7.12 5.66 -9.83
N LEU A 109 5.82 5.78 -10.06
CA LEU A 109 4.96 4.66 -10.41
C LEU A 109 5.04 4.38 -11.93
N PRO A 110 5.50 3.17 -12.35
CA PRO A 110 5.67 2.82 -13.77
C PRO A 110 4.36 2.32 -14.39
N PHE A 111 3.29 3.06 -14.17
CA PHE A 111 1.96 2.79 -14.70
C PHE A 111 1.44 4.01 -15.46
N ALA A 112 0.59 3.77 -16.44
CA ALA A 112 -0.09 4.83 -17.18
C ALA A 112 -1.05 5.61 -16.27
N ASP A 113 -1.41 6.82 -16.70
CA ASP A 113 -2.44 7.61 -16.05
C ASP A 113 -3.77 6.86 -16.09
N ASP A 114 -4.66 7.12 -15.15
CA ASP A 114 -6.04 6.62 -15.09
C ASP A 114 -6.16 5.09 -15.27
N THR A 115 -5.23 4.35 -14.63
CA THR A 115 -5.18 2.88 -14.72
C THR A 115 -6.00 2.19 -13.63
N PHE A 116 -5.98 2.71 -12.39
CA PHE A 116 -6.49 2.02 -11.21
C PHE A 116 -7.78 2.62 -10.66
N ASP A 117 -8.73 1.74 -10.30
CA ASP A 117 -9.98 2.12 -9.62
C ASP A 117 -9.76 2.31 -8.12
N LYS A 118 -8.83 1.55 -7.54
CA LYS A 118 -8.51 1.57 -6.12
C LYS A 118 -7.00 1.62 -5.90
N ALA A 119 -6.57 2.36 -4.87
CA ALA A 119 -5.20 2.34 -4.40
C ALA A 119 -5.14 2.22 -2.87
N LEU A 120 -4.15 1.49 -2.34
CA LEU A 120 -3.92 1.43 -0.90
C LEU A 120 -2.45 1.37 -0.54
N ALA A 121 -2.15 1.79 0.68
CA ALA A 121 -0.85 1.63 1.32
C ALA A 121 -1.07 1.29 2.81
N ILE A 122 -0.43 0.22 3.29
CA ILE A 122 -0.55 -0.22 4.69
C ILE A 122 0.81 -0.08 5.38
N ASN A 123 0.89 0.78 6.39
CA ASN A 123 2.13 1.07 7.13
C ASN A 123 3.32 1.34 6.18
N SER A 124 3.10 2.06 5.10
CA SER A 124 4.09 2.28 4.04
C SER A 124 4.47 3.76 3.88
N MET A 125 3.48 4.67 3.90
CA MET A 125 3.66 6.09 3.59
C MET A 125 4.72 6.78 4.48
N GLN A 126 4.84 6.42 5.76
CA GLN A 126 5.83 6.98 6.67
C GLN A 126 7.29 6.64 6.28
N GLY A 127 7.48 5.69 5.39
CA GLY A 127 8.79 5.30 4.84
C GLY A 127 9.10 5.92 3.48
N TRP A 128 8.18 6.70 2.88
CA TRP A 128 8.41 7.32 1.57
C TRP A 128 9.35 8.52 1.73
N PRO A 129 10.38 8.65 0.88
CA PRO A 129 11.28 9.82 0.87
C PRO A 129 10.56 11.16 0.70
N ASP A 130 9.54 11.20 -0.18
CA ASP A 130 8.68 12.35 -0.42
C ASP A 130 7.21 11.87 -0.50
N ALA A 131 6.51 11.96 0.63
CA ALA A 131 5.12 11.54 0.70
C ALA A 131 4.20 12.37 -0.21
N ALA A 132 4.48 13.66 -0.39
CA ALA A 132 3.67 14.51 -1.27
C ALA A 132 3.86 14.12 -2.75
N ALA A 133 5.08 13.82 -3.18
CA ALA A 133 5.33 13.31 -4.53
C ALA A 133 4.69 11.92 -4.73
N GLY A 134 4.77 11.04 -3.73
CA GLY A 134 4.12 9.72 -3.76
C GLY A 134 2.60 9.82 -3.92
N LEU A 135 1.95 10.68 -3.13
CA LEU A 135 0.50 10.90 -3.22
C LEU A 135 0.09 11.47 -4.60
N ARG A 136 0.85 12.42 -5.15
CA ARG A 136 0.60 12.91 -6.52
C ARG A 136 0.79 11.84 -7.59
N ALA A 137 1.81 10.99 -7.45
CA ALA A 137 2.03 9.87 -8.38
C ALA A 137 0.89 8.85 -8.32
N ILE A 138 0.34 8.58 -7.12
CA ILE A 138 -0.83 7.71 -6.97
C ILE A 138 -2.06 8.37 -7.60
N GLN A 139 -2.29 9.65 -7.31
CA GLN A 139 -3.41 10.42 -7.90
C GLN A 139 -3.39 10.36 -9.43
N ARG A 140 -2.21 10.51 -10.05
CA ARG A 140 -2.04 10.43 -11.50
C ARG A 140 -2.48 9.08 -12.08
N VAL A 141 -2.08 7.98 -11.47
CA VAL A 141 -2.37 6.63 -12.00
C VAL A 141 -3.77 6.11 -11.65
N MET A 142 -4.49 6.78 -10.75
CA MET A 142 -5.88 6.43 -10.44
C MET A 142 -6.84 7.02 -11.46
N ARG A 143 -7.93 6.33 -11.72
CA ARG A 143 -9.06 6.83 -12.54
C ARG A 143 -9.83 7.90 -11.80
N PRO A 144 -10.45 8.88 -12.51
CA PRO A 144 -11.45 9.75 -11.91
C PRO A 144 -12.53 8.95 -11.19
N GLY A 145 -12.90 9.35 -9.98
CA GLY A 145 -13.80 8.60 -9.09
C GLY A 145 -13.15 7.45 -8.33
N GLY A 146 -11.89 7.12 -8.62
CA GLY A 146 -11.14 6.07 -7.92
C GLY A 146 -10.88 6.43 -6.45
N ARG A 147 -10.81 5.41 -5.58
CA ARG A 147 -10.67 5.58 -4.12
C ARG A 147 -9.29 5.16 -3.63
N ILE A 148 -8.69 6.00 -2.77
CA ILE A 148 -7.44 5.72 -2.06
C ILE A 148 -7.68 5.44 -0.59
N ALA A 149 -6.91 4.51 0.00
CA ALA A 149 -6.89 4.21 1.42
C ALA A 149 -5.46 4.09 1.96
N LEU A 150 -5.13 4.89 2.96
CA LEU A 150 -3.85 4.87 3.66
C LEU A 150 -4.08 4.33 5.08
N GLY A 151 -3.74 3.07 5.30
CA GLY A 151 -3.95 2.37 6.57
C GLY A 151 -2.71 2.37 7.45
N PHE A 152 -2.92 2.58 8.75
CA PHE A 152 -1.85 2.65 9.73
C PHE A 152 -2.22 1.91 11.01
N THR A 153 -1.35 1.03 11.47
CA THR A 153 -1.44 0.47 12.81
C THR A 153 -0.82 1.41 13.83
N ARG A 154 -1.15 1.25 15.10
CA ARG A 154 -0.53 2.00 16.22
C ARG A 154 1.01 1.92 16.25
N TYR A 155 1.59 0.91 15.63
CA TYR A 155 3.04 0.70 15.59
C TYR A 155 3.73 1.39 14.41
N SER A 156 2.97 1.99 13.50
CA SER A 156 3.52 2.67 12.32
C SER A 156 4.35 3.91 12.66
N GLY A 157 4.07 4.54 13.81
CA GLY A 157 4.62 5.84 14.16
C GLY A 157 4.01 7.01 13.38
N GLN A 158 3.08 6.74 12.47
CA GLN A 158 2.33 7.78 11.75
C GLN A 158 1.29 8.41 12.66
N LEU A 159 1.16 9.73 12.58
CA LEU A 159 0.05 10.48 13.19
C LEU A 159 -1.08 10.63 12.17
N ASN A 160 -2.32 10.60 12.65
CA ASN A 160 -3.49 10.86 11.80
C ASN A 160 -3.64 12.34 11.44
N GLN A 161 -3.07 13.24 12.27
CA GLN A 161 -3.08 14.68 12.04
C GLN A 161 -2.38 15.03 10.71
N GLY A 162 -3.05 15.85 9.88
CA GLY A 162 -2.50 16.34 8.62
C GLY A 162 -2.67 15.40 7.41
N LEU A 163 -3.19 14.17 7.59
CA LEU A 163 -3.39 13.24 6.48
C LEU A 163 -4.45 13.70 5.48
N GLU A 164 -5.57 14.24 5.97
CA GLU A 164 -6.63 14.80 5.12
C GLU A 164 -6.08 15.94 4.27
N GLN A 165 -5.34 16.86 4.91
CA GLN A 165 -4.72 18.00 4.21
C GLN A 165 -3.69 17.54 3.18
N ALA A 166 -2.91 16.49 3.48
CA ALA A 166 -1.94 15.92 2.54
C ALA A 166 -2.63 15.30 1.31
N LEU A 167 -3.74 14.59 1.50
CA LEU A 167 -4.54 14.03 0.41
C LEU A 167 -5.16 15.16 -0.44
N ILE A 168 -5.74 16.18 0.18
CA ILE A 168 -6.31 17.33 -0.54
C ILE A 168 -5.22 18.06 -1.34
N ALA A 169 -4.05 18.30 -0.72
CA ALA A 169 -2.93 18.96 -1.41
C ALA A 169 -2.36 18.14 -2.58
N ALA A 170 -2.57 16.83 -2.59
CA ALA A 170 -2.21 15.94 -3.69
C ALA A 170 -3.28 15.84 -4.80
N GLY A 171 -4.42 16.54 -4.67
CA GLY A 171 -5.49 16.59 -5.68
C GLY A 171 -6.61 15.58 -5.46
N PHE A 172 -6.72 15.00 -4.27
CA PHE A 172 -7.87 14.17 -3.89
C PHE A 172 -8.97 15.03 -3.27
N ALA A 173 -10.21 14.53 -3.30
CA ALA A 173 -11.38 15.10 -2.64
C ALA A 173 -11.93 14.15 -1.57
N ASP A 174 -12.89 14.64 -0.78
CA ASP A 174 -13.64 13.89 0.22
C ASP A 174 -12.73 13.16 1.23
N ALA A 175 -11.58 13.78 1.55
CA ALA A 175 -10.61 13.22 2.47
C ALA A 175 -11.20 13.10 3.89
N GLN A 176 -11.10 11.92 4.48
CA GLN A 176 -11.59 11.62 5.83
C GLN A 176 -10.73 10.57 6.52
N VAL A 177 -10.62 10.65 7.85
CA VAL A 177 -9.99 9.63 8.67
C VAL A 177 -11.05 8.77 9.33
N LYS A 178 -10.86 7.46 9.29
CA LYS A 178 -11.64 6.44 10.01
C LYS A 178 -10.76 5.78 11.05
N ASP A 179 -11.23 5.70 12.28
CA ASP A 179 -10.55 5.03 13.38
C ASP A 179 -11.16 3.65 13.66
N ARG A 180 -10.30 2.70 14.04
CA ARG A 180 -10.70 1.38 14.52
C ARG A 180 -9.78 0.93 15.65
N ALA A 181 -10.26 1.01 16.88
CA ALA A 181 -9.47 0.70 18.08
C ALA A 181 -8.13 1.46 18.12
N THR A 182 -7.05 0.84 17.72
CA THR A 182 -5.71 1.42 17.70
C THR A 182 -5.18 1.71 16.30
N ASP A 183 -5.91 1.32 15.27
CA ASP A 183 -5.57 1.53 13.87
C ASP A 183 -6.41 2.69 13.31
N PHE A 184 -5.92 3.32 12.27
CA PHE A 184 -6.68 4.32 11.52
C PHE A 184 -6.41 4.23 10.03
N CYS A 185 -7.32 4.78 9.23
CA CYS A 185 -7.23 4.81 7.79
C CYS A 185 -7.67 6.18 7.25
N ALA A 186 -6.83 6.82 6.46
CA ALA A 186 -7.23 8.00 5.70
C ALA A 186 -7.75 7.54 4.33
N LEU A 187 -8.94 8.02 3.97
CA LEU A 187 -9.65 7.71 2.73
C LEU A 187 -9.84 8.99 1.93
N ALA A 188 -9.79 8.90 0.61
CA ALA A 188 -10.14 10.00 -0.29
C ALA A 188 -10.54 9.46 -1.67
N VAL A 189 -11.01 10.36 -2.54
CA VAL A 189 -11.47 10.06 -3.90
C VAL A 189 -10.71 10.94 -4.89
N LYS A 190 -10.28 10.39 -6.04
CA LYS A 190 -9.84 11.23 -7.16
C LYS A 190 -11.04 11.90 -7.76
N GLN A 191 -11.00 13.24 -7.89
CA GLN A 191 -12.10 14.01 -8.46
C GLN A 191 -12.48 13.52 -9.86
N MET A 192 -13.77 13.55 -10.18
CA MET A 192 -14.26 13.39 -11.54
C MET A 192 -13.80 14.60 -12.37
N GLU A 193 -13.28 14.35 -13.56
CA GLU A 193 -13.07 15.44 -14.50
C GLU A 193 -14.44 16.00 -14.96
N THR A 194 -14.66 17.29 -14.77
CA THR A 194 -15.88 18.01 -15.18
C THR A 194 -15.80 18.38 -16.66
#